data_366398acc42cf3ccdf4f98c299f84be7
#
_entry.id   366398acc42cf3ccdf4f98c299f84be7
#
_cell.length_a   1.000
_cell.length_b   1.000
_cell.length_c   1.000
_cell.angle_alpha   90.00
_cell.angle_beta   90.00
_cell.angle_gamma   90.00
#
_symmetry.space_group_name_H-M   'P 1'
#
loop_
_entity.id
_entity.type
_entity.pdbx_description
1 polymer ?
#
loop_
_entity_poly.entity_id
_entity_poly.type
_entity_poly.pdbx_seq_one_letter_code
_entity_poly.pdbx_strand_id
1 'polypeptide(L)'
;MEDEVLYSLNAIRNMEVIDISTGSKIGYVKDFKVDINTKKIVSIFLPSPVKSWFNKADDIELAWDKIVKIGVDVLIVDASSIIEEFNENNV
;
A
#
# COMPACT_ATOMS: atom_id res chain seq x y z
N MET A 1 -2.65 24.44 -18.97
CA MET A 1 -1.47 23.98 -18.20
C MET A 1 -1.94 23.28 -16.94
N GLU A 2 -1.50 22.07 -16.78
CA GLU A 2 -1.87 21.32 -15.58
C GLU A 2 -1.00 21.75 -14.42
N ASP A 3 -1.63 21.93 -13.27
CA ASP A 3 -0.90 22.21 -12.06
C ASP A 3 -0.17 20.95 -11.60
N GLU A 4 1.07 21.12 -11.24
CA GLU A 4 1.86 20.03 -10.66
C GLU A 4 1.37 19.79 -9.24
N VAL A 5 0.97 18.54 -8.95
CA VAL A 5 0.51 18.16 -7.63
C VAL A 5 1.60 17.36 -6.94
N LEU A 6 2.10 17.91 -5.86
CA LEU A 6 3.20 17.31 -5.11
C LEU A 6 2.72 16.88 -3.73
N TYR A 7 3.14 15.69 -3.33
CA TYR A 7 2.86 15.15 -2.01
C TYR A 7 4.16 14.81 -1.31
N SER A 8 4.24 15.12 -0.03
CA SER A 8 5.33 14.62 0.79
C SER A 8 5.06 13.17 1.17
N LEU A 9 6.11 12.42 1.50
CA LEU A 9 5.95 11.06 2.00
C LEU A 9 5.15 11.04 3.31
N ASN A 10 5.35 12.05 4.14
CA ASN A 10 4.60 12.14 5.38
C ASN A 10 3.10 12.34 5.13
N ALA A 11 2.74 13.11 4.12
CA ALA A 11 1.33 13.29 3.74
C ALA A 11 0.73 11.96 3.29
N ILE A 12 1.46 11.19 2.49
CA ILE A 12 1.01 9.87 2.02
C ILE A 12 0.84 8.91 3.20
N ARG A 13 1.74 8.94 4.16
CA ARG A 13 1.66 8.08 5.35
C ARG A 13 0.44 8.36 6.23
N ASN A 14 -0.12 9.55 6.12
CA ASN A 14 -1.31 9.92 6.88
C ASN A 14 -2.62 9.63 6.14
N MET A 15 -2.53 9.08 4.93
CA MET A 15 -3.71 8.70 4.17
C MET A 15 -4.11 7.27 4.51
N GLU A 16 -5.41 7.05 4.62
CA GLU A 16 -5.93 5.70 4.79
C GLU A 16 -5.87 4.95 3.48
N VAL A 17 -5.28 3.75 3.50
CA VAL A 17 -5.12 2.93 2.31
C VAL A 17 -6.35 2.07 2.11
N ILE A 18 -6.92 2.14 0.91
CA ILE A 18 -8.11 1.42 0.53
C ILE A 18 -7.80 0.59 -0.70
N ASP A 19 -8.14 -0.71 -0.64
CA ASP A 19 -8.00 -1.58 -1.79
C ASP A 19 -9.17 -1.40 -2.75
N ILE A 20 -8.86 -1.11 -4.01
CA ILE A 20 -9.89 -0.82 -5.01
C ILE A 20 -10.71 -2.06 -5.37
N SER A 21 -10.12 -3.26 -5.28
CA SER A 21 -10.81 -4.48 -5.68
C SER A 21 -11.89 -4.91 -4.69
N THR A 22 -11.70 -4.62 -3.41
CA THR A 22 -12.64 -5.04 -2.35
C THR A 22 -13.31 -3.87 -1.65
N GLY A 23 -12.77 -2.66 -1.78
CA GLY A 23 -13.21 -1.51 -1.01
C GLY A 23 -12.78 -1.56 0.44
N SER A 24 -11.96 -2.52 0.81
CA SER A 24 -11.53 -2.70 2.20
C SER A 24 -10.44 -1.71 2.60
N LYS A 25 -10.49 -1.32 3.85
CA LYS A 25 -9.45 -0.50 4.45
C LYS A 25 -8.30 -1.41 4.86
N ILE A 26 -7.10 -1.05 4.44
CA ILE A 26 -5.90 -1.83 4.78
C ILE A 26 -5.17 -1.24 5.98
N GLY A 27 -5.29 0.06 6.19
CA GLY A 27 -4.59 0.79 7.22
C GLY A 27 -3.77 1.92 6.63
N TYR A 28 -2.58 2.14 7.16
CA TYR A 28 -1.72 3.24 6.72
C TYR A 28 -0.39 2.70 6.24
N VAL A 29 0.26 3.44 5.34
CA VAL A 29 1.59 3.06 4.87
C VAL A 29 2.56 3.07 6.06
N LYS A 30 3.28 1.97 6.24
CA LYS A 30 4.24 1.83 7.33
C LYS A 30 5.63 2.32 6.94
N ASP A 31 6.00 2.08 5.69
CA ASP A 31 7.32 2.45 5.21
C ASP A 31 7.35 2.49 3.69
N PHE A 32 8.43 3.02 3.14
CA PHE A 32 8.68 3.10 1.71
C PHE A 32 10.02 2.43 1.40
N LYS A 33 10.06 1.74 0.27
CA LYS A 33 11.31 1.19 -0.24
C LYS A 33 11.81 2.07 -1.36
N VAL A 34 13.04 2.53 -1.25
CA VAL A 34 13.64 3.45 -2.21
C VAL A 34 14.85 2.77 -2.86
N ASP A 35 14.89 2.82 -4.18
CA ASP A 35 16.07 2.39 -4.92
C ASP A 35 17.09 3.55 -4.92
N ILE A 36 18.20 3.33 -4.26
CA ILE A 36 19.23 4.36 -4.11
C ILE A 36 19.88 4.71 -5.45
N ASN A 37 20.00 3.74 -6.34
CA ASN A 37 20.63 3.96 -7.64
C ASN A 37 19.77 4.81 -8.57
N THR A 38 18.48 4.50 -8.65
CA THR A 38 17.54 5.25 -9.50
C THR A 38 16.92 6.44 -8.77
N LYS A 39 17.01 6.44 -7.43
CA LYS A 39 16.42 7.47 -6.56
C LYS A 39 14.90 7.51 -6.67
N LYS A 40 14.29 6.36 -6.94
CA LYS A 40 12.84 6.25 -7.08
C LYS A 40 12.27 5.36 -5.99
N ILE A 41 11.01 5.62 -5.63
CA ILE A 41 10.27 4.75 -4.73
C ILE A 41 9.90 3.48 -5.51
N VAL A 42 10.23 2.34 -4.94
CA VAL A 42 9.99 1.02 -5.55
C VAL A 42 8.67 0.43 -5.07
N SER A 43 8.40 0.58 -3.77
CA SER A 43 7.23 -0.04 -3.15
C SER A 43 6.89 0.63 -1.84
N ILE A 44 5.74 0.26 -1.30
CA ILE A 44 5.30 0.66 0.03
C ILE A 44 5.08 -0.59 0.88
N PHE A 45 5.21 -0.44 2.19
CA PHE A 45 4.92 -1.49 3.14
C PHE A 45 3.62 -1.17 3.87
N LEU A 46 2.73 -2.16 3.90
CA LEU A 46 1.41 -2.04 4.50
C LEU A 46 1.27 -3.10 5.59
N PRO A 47 0.40 -2.86 6.60
CA PRO A 47 0.10 -3.91 7.56
C PRO A 47 -0.60 -5.07 6.87
N SER A 48 -0.31 -6.28 7.32
CA SER A 48 -0.95 -7.46 6.75
C SER A 48 -2.45 -7.45 7.06
N PRO A 49 -3.30 -7.81 6.09
CA PRO A 49 -4.73 -7.92 6.32
C PRO A 49 -5.10 -9.14 7.14
N VAL A 50 -4.15 -10.06 7.34
CA VAL A 50 -4.39 -11.31 8.08
C VAL A 50 -3.72 -11.23 9.42
N LYS A 51 -4.51 -11.36 10.50
CA LYS A 51 -3.98 -11.48 11.84
C LYS A 51 -3.81 -12.96 12.15
N SER A 52 -2.58 -13.37 12.41
CA SER A 52 -2.29 -14.73 12.82
C SER A 52 -2.09 -14.79 14.34
N TRP A 53 -2.64 -15.84 14.95
CA TRP A 53 -2.46 -16.09 16.37
C TRP A 53 -1.02 -16.49 16.71
N PHE A 54 -0.35 -17.10 15.76
CA PHE A 54 0.94 -17.74 15.99
C PHE A 54 2.10 -16.93 15.47
N ASN A 55 1.87 -16.15 14.42
CA ASN A 55 2.89 -15.35 13.80
C ASN A 55 2.40 -13.92 13.73
N LYS A 56 3.25 -13.01 14.13
CA LYS A 56 2.98 -11.63 13.76
C LYS A 56 2.92 -11.62 12.26
N ALA A 57 1.80 -11.19 11.73
CA ALA A 57 1.68 -11.04 10.30
C ALA A 57 2.75 -10.06 9.85
N ASP A 58 3.59 -10.51 8.92
CA ASP A 58 4.59 -9.64 8.34
C ASP A 58 3.92 -8.55 7.53
N ASP A 59 4.59 -7.40 7.44
CA ASP A 59 4.11 -6.35 6.57
C ASP A 59 4.09 -6.85 5.13
N ILE A 60 3.10 -6.41 4.37
CA ILE A 60 3.06 -6.73 2.95
C ILE A 60 3.75 -5.62 2.17
N GLU A 61 4.46 -6.02 1.13
CA GLU A 61 5.10 -5.08 0.24
C GLU A 61 4.28 -4.97 -1.04
N LEU A 62 3.88 -3.75 -1.39
CA LEU A 62 3.09 -3.47 -2.58
C LEU A 62 3.90 -2.56 -3.50
N ALA A 63 4.04 -2.98 -4.77
CA ALA A 63 4.79 -2.20 -5.75
C ALA A 63 4.18 -0.81 -5.91
N TRP A 64 5.03 0.18 -6.09
CA TRP A 64 4.60 1.58 -6.23
C TRP A 64 3.60 1.78 -7.36
N ASP A 65 3.75 1.02 -8.46
CA ASP A 65 2.86 1.13 -9.61
C ASP A 65 1.47 0.53 -9.35
N LYS A 66 1.26 -0.12 -8.22
CA LYS A 66 -0.05 -0.60 -7.80
C LYS A 66 -0.88 0.48 -7.12
N ILE A 67 -0.31 1.64 -6.90
CA ILE A 67 -1.09 2.78 -6.41
C ILE A 67 -1.93 3.31 -7.57
N VAL A 68 -3.24 3.28 -7.39
CA VAL A 68 -4.21 3.70 -8.41
C VAL A 68 -4.42 5.20 -8.36
N LYS A 69 -4.56 5.74 -7.16
CA LYS A 69 -4.82 7.17 -6.99
C LYS A 69 -4.35 7.65 -5.62
N ILE A 70 -3.72 8.80 -5.60
CA ILE A 70 -3.38 9.50 -4.37
C ILE A 70 -4.41 10.62 -4.20
N GLY A 71 -5.24 10.50 -3.17
CA GLY A 71 -6.29 11.47 -2.90
C GLY A 71 -5.87 12.50 -1.86
N VAL A 72 -6.84 13.11 -1.21
CA VAL A 72 -6.57 14.10 -0.16
C VAL A 72 -6.27 13.41 1.17
N ASP A 73 -7.08 12.43 1.53
CA ASP A 73 -6.98 11.71 2.79
C ASP A 73 -7.04 10.19 2.61
N VAL A 74 -7.12 9.72 1.38
CA VAL A 74 -7.12 8.30 1.05
C VAL A 74 -6.10 7.99 -0.04
N LEU A 75 -5.54 6.80 0.06
CA LEU A 75 -4.62 6.24 -0.92
C LEU A 75 -5.28 4.98 -1.48
N ILE A 76 -5.63 5.02 -2.76
CA ILE A 76 -6.30 3.88 -3.39
C ILE A 76 -5.27 3.03 -4.10
N VAL A 77 -5.26 1.75 -3.76
CA VAL A 77 -4.28 0.80 -4.27
C VAL A 77 -4.97 -0.43 -4.84
N ASP A 78 -4.26 -1.15 -5.67
CA ASP A 78 -4.71 -2.45 -6.15
C ASP A 78 -3.88 -3.53 -5.44
N ALA A 79 -4.44 -4.09 -4.39
CA ALA A 79 -3.80 -5.16 -3.63
C ALA A 79 -4.41 -6.53 -3.94
N SER A 80 -5.11 -6.66 -5.06
CA SER A 80 -5.84 -7.88 -5.41
C SER A 80 -4.96 -9.11 -5.46
N SER A 81 -3.77 -9.01 -6.04
CA SER A 81 -2.88 -10.16 -6.15
C SER A 81 -2.41 -10.68 -4.78
N ILE A 82 -2.19 -9.76 -3.84
CA ILE A 82 -1.78 -10.14 -2.49
C ILE A 82 -2.94 -10.74 -1.72
N ILE A 83 -4.13 -10.15 -1.84
CA ILE A 83 -5.33 -10.64 -1.16
C ILE A 83 -5.72 -12.01 -1.68
N GLU A 84 -5.66 -12.25 -2.97
CA GLU A 84 -5.91 -13.55 -3.58
C GLU A 84 -4.94 -14.60 -3.06
N GLU A 85 -3.66 -14.26 -2.96
CA GLU A 85 -2.65 -15.16 -2.44
C GLU A 85 -2.95 -15.58 -1.00
N PHE A 86 -3.33 -14.63 -0.15
CA PHE A 86 -3.72 -14.95 1.22
C PHE A 86 -4.96 -15.83 1.27
N ASN A 87 -5.94 -15.59 0.43
CA ASN A 87 -7.16 -16.39 0.39
C ASN A 87 -6.88 -17.83 -0.04
N GLU A 88 -6.01 -18.01 -1.03
CA GLU A 88 -5.59 -19.34 -1.46
C GLU A 88 -4.89 -20.12 -0.35
N ASN A 89 -4.05 -19.44 0.41
CA ASN A 89 -3.27 -20.07 1.47
C ASN A 89 -4.09 -20.40 2.72
N ASN A 90 -5.28 -19.84 2.82
CA ASN A 90 -6.16 -20.03 3.98
C ASN A 90 -7.28 -21.03 3.75
N VAL A 91 -7.25 -21.73 2.64
CA VAL A 91 -8.26 -22.75 2.33
C VAL A 91 -7.98 -24.03 3.09
#